data_0fc27d02a48f4148bbdb9400aa7a42a5
#
_entry.id   0fc27d02a48f4148bbdb9400aa7a42a5
#
_cell.length_a   1.000
_cell.length_b   1.000
_cell.length_c   1.000
_cell.angle_alpha   90.00
_cell.angle_beta   90.00
_cell.angle_gamma   90.00
#
_symmetry.space_group_name_H-M   'P 1'
#
loop_
_entity.id
_entity.type
_entity.pdbx_description
1 polymer ?
#
loop_
_entity_poly.entity_id
_entity_poly.type
_entity_poly.pdbx_seq_one_letter_code
_entity_poly.pdbx_strand_id
1 'polypeptide(L)'
;FLYEKSQPKPVEYTEFTPKMADVLKTTVITGKIEPRNEVSVKPQISGIITEICKEAGDYVQAGEVIAKVKVIPDMGQLSSAQARVRLAEINLKQAQVDYGREEQLFKKQLVSADEFDKVKQAMKQAREEVTAAEDALQVVRDGVSKSNASASSTLIRSTISGIILD
;
A
#
# COMPACT_ATOMS: atom_id res chain seq x y z
N PHE A 1 -28.32 23.01 -98.42
CA PHE A 1 -27.70 23.59 -97.20
C PHE A 1 -28.41 23.17 -95.92
N LEU A 2 -29.64 22.69 -95.95
CA LEU A 2 -30.40 22.25 -94.78
C LEU A 2 -30.33 20.74 -94.52
N TYR A 3 -29.86 19.95 -95.47
CA TYR A 3 -29.82 18.49 -95.39
C TYR A 3 -28.58 17.97 -94.60
N GLU A 4 -27.50 18.74 -94.59
CA GLU A 4 -26.25 18.36 -93.92
C GLU A 4 -26.28 18.58 -92.38
N LYS A 5 -27.23 19.36 -91.86
CA LYS A 5 -27.39 19.69 -90.48
C LYS A 5 -28.34 18.75 -89.70
N SER A 6 -28.97 17.82 -90.43
CA SER A 6 -29.96 16.89 -89.83
C SER A 6 -29.43 15.46 -89.64
N GLN A 7 -28.14 15.25 -89.85
CA GLN A 7 -27.59 13.93 -89.52
C GLN A 7 -27.38 13.80 -87.98
N PRO A 8 -27.94 12.76 -87.39
CA PRO A 8 -27.67 12.49 -86.00
C PRO A 8 -26.18 12.21 -85.80
N LYS A 9 -25.57 12.87 -84.83
CA LYS A 9 -24.17 12.63 -84.49
C LYS A 9 -23.99 11.15 -84.12
N PRO A 10 -22.95 10.49 -84.70
CA PRO A 10 -22.65 9.10 -84.33
C PRO A 10 -22.42 9.01 -82.79
N VAL A 11 -23.15 8.10 -82.16
CA VAL A 11 -22.97 7.80 -80.76
C VAL A 11 -21.70 6.95 -80.63
N GLU A 12 -20.70 7.53 -80.04
CA GLU A 12 -19.44 6.84 -79.78
C GLU A 12 -19.64 5.92 -78.55
N TYR A 13 -19.70 4.63 -78.81
CA TYR A 13 -19.81 3.60 -77.79
C TYR A 13 -18.41 3.23 -77.33
N THR A 14 -18.12 3.41 -76.04
CA THR A 14 -16.90 2.87 -75.44
C THR A 14 -17.16 1.43 -75.05
N GLU A 15 -16.56 0.50 -75.78
CA GLU A 15 -16.63 -0.91 -75.43
C GLU A 15 -15.75 -1.21 -74.18
N PHE A 16 -16.37 -1.71 -73.17
CA PHE A 16 -15.67 -2.14 -71.98
C PHE A 16 -15.68 -3.67 -71.89
N THR A 17 -14.51 -4.26 -71.98
CA THR A 17 -14.36 -5.70 -71.85
C THR A 17 -14.14 -6.05 -70.39
N PRO A 18 -15.08 -6.73 -69.65
CA PRO A 18 -14.91 -7.12 -68.32
C PRO A 18 -13.77 -8.14 -68.18
N LYS A 19 -12.84 -7.88 -67.29
CA LYS A 19 -11.78 -8.81 -66.89
C LYS A 19 -12.07 -9.40 -65.55
N MET A 20 -11.86 -10.71 -65.41
CA MET A 20 -11.86 -11.36 -64.10
C MET A 20 -10.65 -10.87 -63.34
N ALA A 21 -10.88 -10.27 -62.18
CA ALA A 21 -9.85 -9.83 -61.26
C ALA A 21 -10.29 -10.09 -59.82
N ASP A 22 -9.35 -10.42 -58.97
CA ASP A 22 -9.60 -10.56 -57.54
C ASP A 22 -9.80 -9.19 -56.91
N VAL A 23 -10.92 -9.00 -56.22
CA VAL A 23 -11.23 -7.77 -55.52
C VAL A 23 -11.05 -8.00 -54.01
N LEU A 24 -9.98 -7.41 -53.47
CA LEU A 24 -9.75 -7.39 -52.04
C LEU A 24 -10.62 -6.30 -51.40
N LYS A 25 -11.65 -6.73 -50.66
CA LYS A 25 -12.45 -5.84 -49.85
C LYS A 25 -11.82 -5.78 -48.45
N THR A 26 -11.11 -4.70 -48.14
CA THR A 26 -10.55 -4.47 -46.84
C THR A 26 -11.52 -3.66 -45.98
N THR A 27 -11.87 -4.18 -44.81
CA THR A 27 -12.67 -3.48 -43.82
C THR A 27 -11.78 -3.21 -42.60
N VAL A 28 -11.61 -1.93 -42.26
CA VAL A 28 -10.89 -1.53 -41.04
C VAL A 28 -11.86 -1.59 -39.85
N ILE A 29 -11.54 -2.42 -38.88
CA ILE A 29 -12.30 -2.54 -37.67
C ILE A 29 -11.41 -2.06 -36.54
N THR A 30 -11.89 -1.13 -35.73
CA THR A 30 -11.23 -0.69 -34.50
C THR A 30 -11.74 -1.51 -33.33
N GLY A 31 -10.84 -1.95 -32.46
CA GLY A 31 -11.15 -2.68 -31.24
C GLY A 31 -10.26 -2.23 -30.09
N LYS A 32 -10.69 -2.44 -28.85
CA LYS A 32 -9.92 -2.23 -27.65
C LYS A 32 -9.46 -3.59 -27.11
N ILE A 33 -8.17 -3.69 -26.79
CA ILE A 33 -7.63 -4.87 -26.13
C ILE A 33 -7.68 -4.59 -24.64
N GLU A 34 -8.35 -5.45 -23.91
CA GLU A 34 -8.42 -5.38 -22.44
C GLU A 34 -7.89 -6.67 -21.83
N PRO A 35 -7.24 -6.61 -20.65
CA PRO A 35 -6.78 -7.81 -19.96
C PRO A 35 -7.99 -8.67 -19.56
N ARG A 36 -7.83 -9.99 -19.63
CA ARG A 36 -8.88 -10.94 -19.21
C ARG A 36 -9.14 -10.89 -17.72
N ASN A 37 -8.08 -10.74 -16.92
CA ASN A 37 -8.13 -10.63 -15.48
C ASN A 37 -7.22 -9.48 -15.05
N GLU A 38 -7.79 -8.54 -14.30
CA GLU A 38 -7.08 -7.41 -13.74
C GLU A 38 -7.33 -7.40 -12.22
N VAL A 39 -6.26 -7.21 -11.45
CA VAL A 39 -6.32 -7.11 -9.99
C VAL A 39 -5.70 -5.80 -9.57
N SER A 40 -6.49 -4.93 -8.98
CA SER A 40 -6.02 -3.66 -8.42
C SER A 40 -5.31 -3.90 -7.09
N VAL A 41 -4.02 -3.57 -7.04
CA VAL A 41 -3.21 -3.64 -5.82
C VAL A 41 -3.25 -2.28 -5.13
N LYS A 42 -3.83 -2.24 -3.91
CA LYS A 42 -3.96 -1.00 -3.13
C LYS A 42 -3.20 -1.12 -1.81
N PRO A 43 -2.51 -0.04 -1.37
CA PRO A 43 -1.91 -0.04 -0.04
C PRO A 43 -3.00 -0.10 1.05
N GLN A 44 -2.70 -0.79 2.14
CA GLN A 44 -3.60 -0.87 3.31
C GLN A 44 -3.48 0.34 4.24
N ILE A 45 -2.48 1.18 4.01
CA ILE A 45 -2.16 2.36 4.82
C ILE A 45 -2.07 3.61 3.94
N SER A 46 -2.45 4.75 4.51
CA SER A 46 -2.26 6.04 3.86
C SER A 46 -0.80 6.46 3.95
N GLY A 47 -0.21 6.87 2.82
CA GLY A 47 1.18 7.27 2.80
C GLY A 47 1.63 7.82 1.45
N ILE A 48 2.91 8.16 1.36
CA ILE A 48 3.57 8.60 0.13
C ILE A 48 4.43 7.45 -0.39
N ILE A 49 4.33 7.17 -1.70
CA ILE A 49 5.24 6.24 -2.37
C ILE A 49 6.64 6.86 -2.37
N THR A 50 7.60 6.20 -1.73
CA THR A 50 8.99 6.67 -1.65
C THR A 50 9.88 6.03 -2.70
N GLU A 51 9.55 4.83 -3.12
CA GLU A 51 10.34 4.07 -4.09
C GLU A 51 9.42 3.17 -4.90
N ILE A 52 9.57 3.22 -6.21
CA ILE A 52 8.92 2.30 -7.16
C ILE A 52 9.98 1.29 -7.56
N CYS A 53 9.75 0.01 -7.24
CA CYS A 53 10.69 -1.07 -7.51
C CYS A 53 10.42 -1.74 -8.86
N LYS A 54 9.20 -1.59 -9.39
CA LYS A 54 8.76 -2.19 -10.66
C LYS A 54 7.94 -1.19 -11.44
N GLU A 55 8.16 -1.14 -12.75
CA GLU A 55 7.46 -0.23 -13.67
C GLU A 55 6.37 -0.94 -14.47
N ALA A 56 5.52 -0.15 -15.13
CA ALA A 56 4.53 -0.69 -16.07
C ALA A 56 5.22 -1.48 -17.18
N GLY A 57 4.73 -2.67 -17.47
CA GLY A 57 5.34 -3.62 -18.40
C GLY A 57 6.21 -4.70 -17.74
N ASP A 58 6.62 -4.52 -16.48
CA ASP A 58 7.42 -5.50 -15.76
C ASP A 58 6.60 -6.71 -15.33
N TYR A 59 7.23 -7.87 -15.38
CA TYR A 59 6.67 -9.10 -14.81
C TYR A 59 6.97 -9.18 -13.32
N VAL A 60 5.95 -9.50 -12.52
CA VAL A 60 6.07 -9.69 -11.07
C VAL A 60 5.52 -11.05 -10.64
N GLN A 61 6.10 -11.60 -9.59
CA GLN A 61 5.61 -12.80 -8.93
C GLN A 61 4.70 -12.44 -7.75
N ALA A 62 3.81 -13.39 -7.40
CA ALA A 62 2.99 -13.22 -6.19
C ALA A 62 3.88 -13.08 -4.95
N GLY A 63 3.64 -12.02 -4.14
CA GLY A 63 4.43 -11.66 -2.97
C GLY A 63 5.63 -10.74 -3.25
N GLU A 64 5.98 -10.50 -4.51
CA GLU A 64 7.08 -9.60 -4.89
C GLU A 64 6.74 -8.12 -4.58
N VAL A 65 7.73 -7.35 -4.14
CA VAL A 65 7.58 -5.94 -3.77
C VAL A 65 7.52 -5.09 -5.04
N ILE A 66 6.43 -4.35 -5.20
CA ILE A 66 6.21 -3.43 -6.32
C ILE A 66 6.66 -2.02 -5.95
N ALA A 67 6.29 -1.56 -4.75
CA ALA A 67 6.62 -0.22 -4.29
C ALA A 67 6.74 -0.17 -2.76
N LYS A 68 7.43 0.87 -2.27
CA LYS A 68 7.55 1.19 -0.85
C LYS A 68 6.75 2.44 -0.52
N VAL A 69 5.96 2.38 0.55
CA VAL A 69 5.14 3.49 1.05
C VAL A 69 5.67 3.95 2.39
N LYS A 70 5.86 5.26 2.55
CA LYS A 70 6.12 5.88 3.84
C LYS A 70 4.80 6.37 4.42
N VAL A 71 4.51 5.95 5.65
CA VAL A 71 3.31 6.40 6.38
C VAL A 71 3.37 7.90 6.62
N ILE A 72 2.24 8.58 6.43
CA ILE A 72 2.03 9.95 6.91
C ILE A 72 1.21 9.83 8.19
N PRO A 73 1.83 9.98 9.37
CA PRO A 73 1.10 9.85 10.62
C PRO A 73 0.12 11.02 10.79
N ASP A 74 -1.06 10.73 11.32
CA ASP A 74 -1.97 11.74 11.80
C ASP A 74 -1.35 12.43 13.03
N MET A 75 -1.21 13.76 12.96
CA MET A 75 -0.53 14.53 14.00
C MET A 75 -1.26 14.49 15.34
N GLY A 76 -2.59 14.37 15.32
CA GLY A 76 -3.40 14.23 16.53
C GLY A 76 -3.17 12.88 17.22
N GLN A 77 -3.18 11.81 16.44
CA GLN A 77 -2.89 10.47 16.94
C GLN A 77 -1.45 10.35 17.44
N LEU A 78 -0.49 10.93 16.70
CA LEU A 78 0.92 10.94 17.10
C LEU A 78 1.11 11.66 18.45
N SER A 79 0.52 12.84 18.61
CA SER A 79 0.58 13.61 19.87
C SER A 79 -0.06 12.85 21.02
N SER A 80 -1.20 12.20 20.79
CA SER A 80 -1.89 11.38 21.79
C SER A 80 -1.05 10.16 22.23
N ALA A 81 -0.44 9.47 21.27
CA ALA A 81 0.43 8.33 21.56
C ALA A 81 1.69 8.76 22.35
N GLN A 82 2.31 9.89 21.97
CA GLN A 82 3.42 10.46 22.72
C GLN A 82 3.05 10.84 24.17
N ALA A 83 1.84 11.39 24.36
CA ALA A 83 1.35 11.71 25.71
C ALA A 83 1.17 10.46 26.56
N ARG A 84 0.69 9.35 25.98
CA ARG A 84 0.57 8.06 26.67
C ARG A 84 1.93 7.49 27.11
N VAL A 85 2.93 7.57 26.23
CA VAL A 85 4.30 7.13 26.61
C VAL A 85 4.81 7.94 27.80
N ARG A 86 4.72 9.29 27.75
CA ARG A 86 5.15 10.13 28.87
C ARG A 86 4.42 9.80 30.18
N LEU A 87 3.12 9.52 30.10
CA LEU A 87 2.35 9.14 31.30
C LEU A 87 2.82 7.79 31.87
N ALA A 88 3.01 6.80 31.00
CA ALA A 88 3.52 5.48 31.41
C ALA A 88 4.93 5.58 32.00
N GLU A 89 5.82 6.40 31.44
CA GLU A 89 7.16 6.66 31.98
C GLU A 89 7.10 7.28 33.40
N ILE A 90 6.19 8.24 33.63
CA ILE A 90 5.99 8.85 34.94
C ILE A 90 5.54 7.78 35.95
N ASN A 91 4.57 6.94 35.57
CA ASN A 91 4.07 5.86 36.39
C ASN A 91 5.19 4.84 36.76
N LEU A 92 5.99 4.47 35.75
CA LEU A 92 7.12 3.57 35.96
C LEU A 92 8.15 4.17 36.92
N LYS A 93 8.48 5.46 36.76
CA LYS A 93 9.40 6.16 37.62
C LYS A 93 8.90 6.16 39.10
N GLN A 94 7.60 6.40 39.31
CA GLN A 94 7.00 6.33 40.64
C GLN A 94 7.09 4.90 41.21
N ALA A 95 6.70 3.90 40.42
CA ALA A 95 6.76 2.50 40.82
C ALA A 95 8.20 2.04 41.17
N GLN A 96 9.21 2.54 40.44
CA GLN A 96 10.62 2.28 40.72
C GLN A 96 11.07 2.88 42.06
N VAL A 97 10.63 4.11 42.36
CA VAL A 97 10.94 4.77 43.66
C VAL A 97 10.31 4.00 44.82
N ASP A 98 9.04 3.60 44.63
CA ASP A 98 8.33 2.84 45.67
C ASP A 98 8.96 1.45 45.86
N TYR A 99 9.33 0.76 44.78
CA TYR A 99 10.07 -0.49 44.86
C TYR A 99 11.40 -0.33 45.59
N GLY A 100 12.20 0.69 45.25
CA GLY A 100 13.48 0.92 45.92
C GLY A 100 13.34 1.21 47.43
N ARG A 101 12.29 1.92 47.79
CA ARG A 101 11.97 2.17 49.22
C ARG A 101 11.59 0.88 49.92
N GLU A 102 10.69 0.12 49.37
CA GLU A 102 10.16 -1.12 49.90
C GLU A 102 11.24 -2.22 49.98
N GLU A 103 12.16 -2.27 49.01
CA GLU A 103 13.31 -3.18 49.03
C GLU A 103 14.23 -2.91 50.23
N GLN A 104 14.46 -1.62 50.57
CA GLN A 104 15.27 -1.26 51.75
C GLN A 104 14.58 -1.64 53.05
N LEU A 105 13.26 -1.47 53.12
CA LEU A 105 12.47 -1.85 54.29
C LEU A 105 12.42 -3.37 54.44
N PHE A 106 12.28 -4.11 53.37
CA PHE A 106 12.28 -5.57 53.36
C PHE A 106 13.64 -6.14 53.81
N LYS A 107 14.76 -5.56 53.37
CA LYS A 107 16.09 -5.93 53.79
C LYS A 107 16.30 -5.72 55.30
N LYS A 108 15.58 -4.75 55.89
CA LYS A 108 15.56 -4.47 57.30
C LYS A 108 14.49 -5.26 58.08
N GLN A 109 13.76 -6.16 57.43
CA GLN A 109 12.67 -6.96 57.99
C GLN A 109 11.51 -6.10 58.54
N LEU A 110 11.28 -4.92 58.00
CA LEU A 110 10.25 -3.98 58.47
C LEU A 110 8.93 -4.12 57.71
N VAL A 111 8.90 -4.87 56.62
CA VAL A 111 7.71 -5.14 55.77
C VAL A 111 7.60 -6.63 55.49
N SER A 112 6.39 -7.09 55.20
CA SER A 112 6.11 -8.48 54.86
C SER A 112 6.55 -8.83 53.48
N ALA A 113 6.78 -10.11 53.19
CA ALA A 113 7.06 -10.59 51.82
C ALA A 113 5.91 -10.30 50.88
N ASP A 114 4.65 -10.38 51.32
CA ASP A 114 3.47 -10.10 50.53
C ASP A 114 3.39 -8.61 50.08
N GLU A 115 3.75 -7.69 51.00
CA GLU A 115 3.80 -6.25 50.69
C GLU A 115 4.89 -5.94 49.65
N PHE A 116 6.09 -6.52 49.84
CA PHE A 116 7.18 -6.36 48.89
C PHE A 116 6.85 -6.94 47.50
N ASP A 117 6.23 -8.13 47.46
CA ASP A 117 5.83 -8.75 46.18
C ASP A 117 4.78 -7.93 45.44
N LYS A 118 3.84 -7.27 46.11
CA LYS A 118 2.86 -6.35 45.50
C LYS A 118 3.54 -5.17 44.81
N VAL A 119 4.50 -4.53 45.47
CA VAL A 119 5.22 -3.39 44.90
C VAL A 119 6.12 -3.83 43.74
N LYS A 120 6.77 -4.99 43.85
CA LYS A 120 7.53 -5.60 42.74
C LYS A 120 6.67 -5.89 41.55
N GLN A 121 5.46 -6.40 41.74
CA GLN A 121 4.51 -6.67 40.69
C GLN A 121 4.00 -5.36 40.04
N ALA A 122 3.71 -4.34 40.84
CA ALA A 122 3.31 -3.02 40.34
C ALA A 122 4.40 -2.39 39.48
N MET A 123 5.67 -2.46 39.88
CA MET A 123 6.80 -1.98 39.04
C MET A 123 6.90 -2.76 37.75
N LYS A 124 6.71 -4.08 37.75
CA LYS A 124 6.72 -4.92 36.54
C LYS A 124 5.58 -4.54 35.61
N GLN A 125 4.38 -4.33 36.15
CA GLN A 125 3.22 -3.89 35.31
C GLN A 125 3.46 -2.52 34.71
N ALA A 126 3.97 -1.54 35.45
CA ALA A 126 4.29 -0.23 34.92
C ALA A 126 5.36 -0.27 33.80
N ARG A 127 6.31 -1.20 33.92
CA ARG A 127 7.31 -1.42 32.86
C ARG A 127 6.70 -1.96 31.56
N GLU A 128 5.80 -2.93 31.66
CA GLU A 128 5.08 -3.48 30.49
C GLU A 128 4.18 -2.40 29.86
N GLU A 129 3.57 -1.51 30.67
CA GLU A 129 2.76 -0.40 30.19
C GLU A 129 3.58 0.58 29.34
N VAL A 130 4.82 0.89 29.73
CA VAL A 130 5.73 1.72 28.91
C VAL A 130 6.02 1.03 27.59
N THR A 131 6.36 -0.26 27.61
CA THR A 131 6.65 -1.03 26.39
C THR A 131 5.44 -1.03 25.45
N ALA A 132 4.25 -1.26 25.98
CA ALA A 132 3.00 -1.24 25.18
C ALA A 132 2.70 0.16 24.60
N ALA A 133 2.95 1.22 25.36
CA ALA A 133 2.77 2.60 24.92
C ALA A 133 3.78 2.98 23.82
N GLU A 134 5.05 2.56 23.95
CA GLU A 134 6.08 2.74 22.91
C GLU A 134 5.76 2.01 21.63
N ASP A 135 5.30 0.76 21.72
CA ASP A 135 4.88 -0.01 20.56
C ASP A 135 3.69 0.63 19.83
N ALA A 136 2.70 1.14 20.59
CA ALA A 136 1.59 1.89 20.04
C ALA A 136 2.03 3.18 19.34
N LEU A 137 2.98 3.93 19.94
CA LEU A 137 3.57 5.11 19.31
C LEU A 137 4.29 4.76 18.00
N GLN A 138 5.02 3.65 17.98
CA GLN A 138 5.73 3.21 16.80
C GLN A 138 4.76 2.82 15.67
N VAL A 139 3.66 2.13 15.98
CA VAL A 139 2.61 1.80 15.00
C VAL A 139 2.02 3.07 14.38
N VAL A 140 1.75 4.10 15.18
CA VAL A 140 1.22 5.38 14.66
C VAL A 140 2.24 6.10 13.79
N ARG A 141 3.53 6.07 14.17
CA ARG A 141 4.60 6.77 13.44
C ARG A 141 5.04 6.06 12.17
N ASP A 142 5.24 4.75 12.24
CA ASP A 142 5.91 3.96 11.21
C ASP A 142 4.94 2.99 10.49
N GLY A 143 3.71 2.86 10.96
CA GLY A 143 2.70 1.94 10.43
C GLY A 143 2.95 0.46 10.77
N VAL A 144 4.00 0.16 11.56
CA VAL A 144 4.43 -1.21 11.88
C VAL A 144 4.86 -1.31 13.33
N SER A 145 4.45 -2.37 14.03
CA SER A 145 4.96 -2.71 15.35
C SER A 145 6.34 -3.38 15.26
N LYS A 146 7.18 -3.21 16.28
CA LYS A 146 8.48 -3.90 16.42
C LYS A 146 8.37 -5.42 16.30
N SER A 147 7.28 -5.98 16.82
CA SER A 147 7.02 -7.42 16.80
C SER A 147 6.65 -7.99 15.43
N ASN A 148 6.16 -7.15 14.50
CA ASN A 148 5.66 -7.55 13.19
C ASN A 148 6.40 -6.87 12.03
N ALA A 149 7.65 -6.49 12.21
CA ALA A 149 8.47 -5.82 11.20
C ALA A 149 8.61 -6.60 9.87
N SER A 150 8.43 -7.93 9.90
CA SER A 150 8.43 -8.79 8.71
C SER A 150 7.13 -8.73 7.90
N ALA A 151 6.01 -8.31 8.50
CA ALA A 151 4.72 -8.10 7.84
C ALA A 151 4.51 -6.61 7.57
N SER A 152 5.52 -5.93 7.00
CA SER A 152 5.47 -4.48 6.86
C SER A 152 4.38 -4.07 5.87
N SER A 153 3.32 -3.48 6.41
CA SER A 153 2.26 -2.81 5.64
C SER A 153 2.78 -1.62 4.80
N THR A 154 4.06 -1.27 4.97
CA THR A 154 4.76 -0.24 4.19
C THR A 154 5.26 -0.72 2.83
N LEU A 155 5.20 -2.04 2.55
CA LEU A 155 5.58 -2.62 1.27
C LEU A 155 4.32 -3.02 0.48
N ILE A 156 4.15 -2.44 -0.70
CA ILE A 156 3.13 -2.90 -1.64
C ILE A 156 3.67 -4.13 -2.35
N ARG A 157 2.99 -5.27 -2.16
CA ARG A 157 3.36 -6.54 -2.79
C ARG A 157 2.29 -6.97 -3.79
N SER A 158 2.73 -7.63 -4.84
CA SER A 158 1.80 -8.27 -5.77
C SER A 158 1.05 -9.41 -5.08
N THR A 159 -0.27 -9.47 -5.30
CA THR A 159 -1.12 -10.57 -4.82
C THR A 159 -1.13 -11.75 -5.78
N ILE A 160 -0.81 -11.51 -7.05
CA ILE A 160 -0.79 -12.49 -8.13
C ILE A 160 0.48 -12.34 -8.96
N SER A 161 0.83 -13.37 -9.72
CA SER A 161 1.89 -13.26 -10.74
C SER A 161 1.30 -12.74 -12.04
N GLY A 162 1.99 -11.79 -12.68
CA GLY A 162 1.51 -11.16 -13.91
C GLY A 162 2.37 -9.98 -14.35
N ILE A 163 1.85 -9.21 -15.29
CA ILE A 163 2.50 -8.00 -15.80
C ILE A 163 1.79 -6.78 -15.19
N ILE A 164 2.58 -5.78 -14.78
CA ILE A 164 2.06 -4.50 -14.30
C ILE A 164 1.55 -3.71 -15.49
N LEU A 165 0.32 -3.18 -15.41
CA LEU A 165 -0.33 -2.44 -16.50
C LEU A 165 -0.09 -0.94 -16.37
N ASP A 166 -0.27 -0.36 -15.17
CA ASP A 166 -0.08 1.06 -14.84
C ASP A 166 0.03 1.28 -13.31
#